data_65135686adef40b097b3f7a0f116351e
#
_entry.id   65135686adef40b097b3f7a0f116351e
#
_cell.length_a   1.000
_cell.length_b   1.000
_cell.length_c   1.000
_cell.angle_alpha   90.00
_cell.angle_beta   90.00
_cell.angle_gamma   90.00
#
_symmetry.space_group_name_H-M   'P 1'
#
loop_
_entity.id
_entity.type
_entity.pdbx_description
1 polymer ?
#
loop_
_entity_poly.entity_id
_entity_poly.type
_entity_poly.pdbx_seq_one_letter_code
_entity_poly.pdbx_strand_id
1 'polypeptide(L)'
;MARARDTRRFGPGPYVLGFQRLHWGDVFPFSVPAIAAIERLGLGQPVTLLAGDNGSGRSTILEAIAAALGLAEQGGELDRLGELPAVTGNVLDDARTPLLAPVLSATKPRNGYFLRAESFFNIAEFVDSGDRFAPDLSLYGEVPLHAQSHGESFLALAANRFGADGVYLLDEPEAALSVTGALALLAVVGRAAKSGAQFVIATHSPILLAAPAARIYELDEDGINIADYDDLQAVRLMRGFLDAPDRYLRQIMDDAEGDDG
;
A
#
# COMPACT_ATOMS: atom_id res chain seq x y z
N MET A 1 -17.96 10.08 25.21
CA MET A 1 -16.57 10.48 25.53
C MET A 1 -16.17 11.57 24.54
N ALA A 2 -15.67 12.73 25.02
CA ALA A 2 -15.20 13.80 24.15
C ALA A 2 -13.94 13.33 23.41
N ARG A 3 -13.90 13.46 22.08
CA ARG A 3 -12.73 13.14 21.26
C ARG A 3 -11.57 14.07 21.67
N ALA A 4 -10.40 13.50 21.92
CA ALA A 4 -9.20 14.30 22.16
C ALA A 4 -8.86 15.09 20.88
N ARG A 5 -8.69 16.40 21.03
CA ARG A 5 -8.36 17.30 19.92
C ARG A 5 -6.93 17.00 19.45
N ASP A 6 -6.75 16.72 18.16
CA ASP A 6 -5.41 16.52 17.59
C ASP A 6 -4.64 17.85 17.61
N THR A 7 -3.61 17.92 18.46
CA THR A 7 -2.77 19.11 18.66
C THR A 7 -1.51 19.12 17.79
N ARG A 8 -1.29 18.10 16.94
CA ARG A 8 -0.13 18.03 16.04
C ARG A 8 -0.16 19.16 15.03
N ARG A 9 1.02 19.61 14.59
CA ARG A 9 1.17 20.64 13.57
C ARG A 9 1.37 20.01 12.20
N PHE A 10 0.93 20.70 11.15
CA PHE A 10 1.28 20.32 9.78
C PHE A 10 2.77 20.52 9.53
N GLY A 11 3.39 19.60 8.79
CA GLY A 11 4.83 19.67 8.49
C GLY A 11 5.26 18.45 7.66
N PRO A 12 6.55 18.34 7.32
CA PRO A 12 7.07 17.19 6.59
C PRO A 12 7.01 15.90 7.44
N GLY A 13 6.89 14.74 6.77
CA GLY A 13 6.90 13.43 7.39
C GLY A 13 8.25 13.01 7.99
N PRO A 14 8.34 11.85 8.59
CA PRO A 14 7.29 10.83 8.65
C PRO A 14 6.15 11.20 9.61
N TYR A 15 4.93 10.84 9.27
CA TYR A 15 3.72 11.12 10.07
C TYR A 15 3.34 9.97 10.96
N VAL A 16 3.58 8.76 10.48
CA VAL A 16 3.34 7.50 11.16
C VAL A 16 4.70 6.84 11.41
N LEU A 17 5.05 6.68 12.68
CA LEU A 17 6.31 6.06 13.09
C LEU A 17 6.20 4.54 13.10
N GLY A 18 4.98 4.04 13.19
CA GLY A 18 4.70 2.60 13.19
C GLY A 18 3.30 2.29 13.68
N PHE A 19 3.09 1.01 13.87
CA PHE A 19 1.88 0.45 14.47
C PHE A 19 2.25 -0.52 15.57
N GLN A 20 1.36 -0.64 16.56
CA GLN A 20 1.42 -1.63 17.59
C GLN A 20 0.14 -2.46 17.55
N ARG A 21 0.27 -3.78 17.64
CA ARG A 21 -0.90 -4.66 17.73
C ARG A 21 -1.61 -4.48 19.07
N LEU A 22 -2.95 -4.45 19.04
CA LEU A 22 -3.79 -4.27 20.22
C LEU A 22 -4.49 -5.56 20.65
N HIS A 23 -4.71 -6.49 19.74
CA HIS A 23 -5.47 -7.73 19.98
C HIS A 23 -4.74 -8.96 19.47
N TRP A 24 -5.10 -10.09 20.09
CA TRP A 24 -4.61 -11.43 19.80
C TRP A 24 -5.82 -12.33 19.58
N GLY A 25 -5.73 -13.23 18.62
CA GLY A 25 -6.83 -14.17 18.32
C GLY A 25 -6.35 -15.29 17.42
N ASP A 26 -7.19 -16.32 17.26
CA ASP A 26 -6.89 -17.50 16.46
C ASP A 26 -7.68 -17.55 15.14
N VAL A 27 -8.57 -16.55 14.94
CA VAL A 27 -9.38 -16.43 13.71
C VAL A 27 -8.85 -15.32 12.83
N PHE A 28 -9.26 -15.29 11.56
CA PHE A 28 -8.91 -14.21 10.65
C PHE A 28 -9.17 -12.82 11.28
N PRO A 29 -8.24 -11.87 11.14
CA PRO A 29 -6.98 -11.94 10.39
C PRO A 29 -5.79 -12.52 11.18
N PHE A 30 -5.93 -12.89 12.45
CA PHE A 30 -4.85 -13.39 13.31
C PHE A 30 -4.36 -14.77 12.92
N SER A 31 -5.14 -15.53 12.14
CA SER A 31 -4.71 -16.80 11.55
C SER A 31 -3.69 -16.66 10.43
N VAL A 32 -3.47 -15.42 9.91
CA VAL A 32 -2.41 -15.14 8.93
C VAL A 32 -1.08 -15.02 9.66
N PRO A 33 -0.05 -15.86 9.33
CA PRO A 33 1.21 -15.91 10.08
C PRO A 33 1.88 -14.55 10.22
N ALA A 34 1.97 -13.77 9.14
CA ALA A 34 2.57 -12.45 9.15
C ALA A 34 1.85 -11.50 10.11
N ILE A 35 0.51 -11.54 10.19
CA ILE A 35 -0.28 -10.72 11.12
C ILE A 35 -0.10 -11.21 12.55
N ALA A 36 -0.08 -12.53 12.75
CA ALA A 36 0.15 -13.14 14.06
C ALA A 36 1.52 -12.73 14.64
N ALA A 37 2.52 -12.59 13.80
CA ALA A 37 3.88 -12.21 14.18
C ALA A 37 4.05 -10.72 14.51
N ILE A 38 3.12 -9.84 14.11
CA ILE A 38 3.25 -8.39 14.37
C ILE A 38 3.01 -8.11 15.85
N GLU A 39 4.05 -7.72 16.57
CA GLU A 39 3.92 -6.99 17.83
C GLU A 39 4.02 -5.49 17.58
N ARG A 40 5.01 -5.10 16.78
CA ARG A 40 5.25 -3.73 16.33
C ARG A 40 5.71 -3.73 14.88
N LEU A 41 5.18 -2.81 14.09
CA LEU A 41 5.57 -2.56 12.72
C LEU A 41 6.14 -1.13 12.63
N GLY A 42 7.43 -1.00 12.34
CA GLY A 42 8.10 0.30 12.25
C GLY A 42 7.93 0.92 10.86
N LEU A 43 7.35 2.11 10.77
CA LEU A 43 7.12 2.84 9.51
C LEU A 43 7.81 4.20 9.46
N GLY A 44 8.84 4.41 10.27
CA GLY A 44 9.53 5.71 10.36
C GLY A 44 10.37 6.10 9.14
N GLN A 45 10.34 5.33 8.06
CA GLN A 45 11.01 5.65 6.80
C GLN A 45 10.06 6.38 5.85
N PRO A 46 10.58 7.20 4.91
CA PRO A 46 9.75 7.82 3.87
C PRO A 46 9.02 6.82 2.99
N VAL A 47 9.63 5.66 2.71
CA VAL A 47 9.03 4.57 1.94
C VAL A 47 9.17 3.27 2.70
N THR A 48 8.06 2.57 2.91
CA THR A 48 8.03 1.20 3.43
C THR A 48 7.33 0.31 2.42
N LEU A 49 7.92 -0.85 2.14
CA LEU A 49 7.39 -1.85 1.24
C LEU A 49 6.97 -3.10 2.03
N LEU A 50 5.81 -3.63 1.69
CA LEU A 50 5.33 -4.93 2.16
C LEU A 50 5.44 -5.90 1.00
N ALA A 51 6.45 -6.76 1.01
CA ALA A 51 6.70 -7.80 0.02
C ALA A 51 6.11 -9.13 0.47
N GLY A 52 5.85 -10.04 -0.46
CA GLY A 52 5.36 -11.40 -0.18
C GLY A 52 4.43 -11.89 -1.27
N ASP A 53 4.03 -13.15 -1.21
CA ASP A 53 3.13 -13.78 -2.17
C ASP A 53 1.65 -13.43 -1.89
N ASN A 54 0.78 -13.78 -2.83
CA ASN A 54 -0.66 -13.61 -2.66
C ASN A 54 -1.14 -14.40 -1.43
N GLY A 55 -1.97 -13.78 -0.60
CA GLY A 55 -2.44 -14.38 0.64
C GLY A 55 -1.49 -14.23 1.85
N SER A 56 -0.30 -13.65 1.70
CA SER A 56 0.64 -13.44 2.82
C SER A 56 0.15 -12.41 3.87
N GLY A 57 -0.94 -11.68 3.60
CA GLY A 57 -1.53 -10.70 4.53
C GLY A 57 -1.14 -9.24 4.27
N ARG A 58 -0.42 -8.94 3.18
CA ARG A 58 -0.01 -7.57 2.81
C ARG A 58 -1.18 -6.59 2.76
N SER A 59 -2.22 -6.91 1.97
CA SER A 59 -3.41 -6.07 1.83
C SER A 59 -4.16 -5.91 3.16
N THR A 60 -4.24 -6.97 3.96
CA THR A 60 -4.88 -6.92 5.30
C THR A 60 -4.14 -5.97 6.25
N ILE A 61 -2.80 -5.99 6.24
CA ILE A 61 -1.99 -5.05 7.02
C ILE A 61 -2.23 -3.62 6.51
N LEU A 62 -2.24 -3.43 5.19
CA LEU A 62 -2.44 -2.12 4.57
C LEU A 62 -3.83 -1.55 4.87
N GLU A 63 -4.87 -2.39 4.82
CA GLU A 63 -6.24 -2.04 5.22
C GLU A 63 -6.33 -1.66 6.71
N ALA A 64 -5.68 -2.43 7.58
CA ALA A 64 -5.62 -2.10 9.00
C ALA A 64 -4.91 -0.75 9.25
N ILE A 65 -3.87 -0.43 8.48
CA ILE A 65 -3.19 0.86 8.49
C ILE A 65 -4.14 1.96 7.99
N ALA A 66 -4.84 1.72 6.87
CA ALA A 66 -5.81 2.66 6.31
C ALA A 66 -6.91 3.00 7.32
N ALA A 67 -7.53 1.97 7.91
CA ALA A 67 -8.55 2.13 8.94
C ALA A 67 -8.03 2.93 10.14
N ALA A 68 -6.83 2.62 10.63
CA ALA A 68 -6.22 3.33 11.76
C ALA A 68 -5.88 4.80 11.45
N LEU A 69 -5.66 5.15 10.19
CA LEU A 69 -5.41 6.51 9.72
C LEU A 69 -6.70 7.24 9.30
N GLY A 70 -7.85 6.55 9.23
CA GLY A 70 -9.10 7.13 8.76
C GLY A 70 -9.17 7.34 7.26
N LEU A 71 -8.43 6.55 6.50
CA LEU A 71 -8.55 6.47 5.05
C LEU A 71 -9.71 5.55 4.69
N ALA A 72 -10.40 5.84 3.58
CA ALA A 72 -11.47 4.98 3.10
C ALA A 72 -10.91 3.59 2.73
N GLU A 73 -11.49 2.52 3.26
CA GLU A 73 -11.03 1.14 3.08
C GLU A 73 -11.08 0.67 1.62
N GLN A 74 -12.02 1.21 0.85
CA GLN A 74 -12.16 0.92 -0.58
C GLN A 74 -11.25 1.76 -1.49
N GLY A 75 -10.39 2.58 -0.90
CA GLY A 75 -9.56 3.56 -1.60
C GLY A 75 -10.20 4.95 -1.59
N GLY A 76 -9.36 5.98 -1.62
CA GLY A 76 -9.79 7.38 -1.61
C GLY A 76 -8.99 8.26 -0.67
N GLU A 77 -9.46 9.47 -0.51
CA GLU A 77 -8.83 10.50 0.30
C GLU A 77 -9.07 10.31 1.81
N LEU A 78 -8.21 10.96 2.57
CA LEU A 78 -8.40 11.12 4.02
C LEU A 78 -9.67 11.93 4.26
N ASP A 79 -10.67 11.32 4.87
CA ASP A 79 -11.92 11.98 5.18
C ASP A 79 -11.70 12.97 6.32
N ARG A 80 -11.71 14.28 5.96
CA ARG A 80 -11.52 15.44 6.85
C ARG A 80 -10.27 15.43 7.74
N LEU A 81 -9.29 16.19 7.29
CA LEU A 81 -8.09 16.57 8.03
C LEU A 81 -8.41 17.02 9.48
N GLY A 82 -8.11 16.19 10.45
CA GLY A 82 -8.10 16.57 11.86
C GLY A 82 -8.89 15.69 12.83
N GLU A 83 -9.69 14.79 12.35
CA GLU A 83 -10.34 13.78 13.18
C GLU A 83 -9.87 12.40 12.73
N LEU A 84 -8.90 11.83 13.43
CA LEU A 84 -8.74 10.38 13.37
C LEU A 84 -10.09 9.81 13.77
N PRO A 85 -10.76 8.99 12.92
CA PRO A 85 -12.00 8.40 13.32
C PRO A 85 -11.76 7.66 14.63
N ALA A 86 -12.69 7.78 15.55
CA ALA A 86 -12.82 6.75 16.56
C ALA A 86 -13.01 5.48 15.75
N VAL A 87 -12.01 4.61 15.79
CA VAL A 87 -11.91 3.38 15.03
C VAL A 87 -13.30 2.76 14.87
N THR A 88 -13.89 3.02 13.72
CA THR A 88 -15.14 2.36 13.32
C THR A 88 -14.69 1.20 12.45
N GLY A 89 -14.66 0.03 13.08
CA GLY A 89 -14.29 -1.18 12.40
C GLY A 89 -15.14 -1.45 11.19
N ASN A 90 -14.52 -1.96 10.13
CA ASN A 90 -15.19 -2.70 9.08
C ASN A 90 -14.31 -3.77 8.44
N VAL A 91 -13.03 -3.91 8.81
CA VAL A 91 -12.24 -5.06 8.36
C VAL A 91 -12.64 -6.33 9.12
N LEU A 92 -13.35 -6.19 10.25
CA LEU A 92 -13.81 -7.32 11.06
C LEU A 92 -15.22 -7.01 11.56
N ASP A 93 -16.19 -7.61 10.97
CA ASP A 93 -17.63 -7.39 11.17
C ASP A 93 -18.14 -7.64 12.62
N ASP A 94 -17.27 -7.91 13.59
CA ASP A 94 -17.67 -8.20 14.97
C ASP A 94 -16.78 -7.53 16.05
N ALA A 95 -15.76 -6.77 15.68
CA ALA A 95 -14.88 -6.18 16.67
C ALA A 95 -14.80 -4.65 16.52
N ARG A 96 -15.51 -3.94 17.37
CA ARG A 96 -15.37 -2.49 17.61
C ARG A 96 -13.96 -2.08 18.08
N THR A 97 -12.95 -2.88 17.86
CA THR A 97 -11.60 -2.68 18.37
C THR A 97 -10.58 -2.81 17.24
N PRO A 98 -9.74 -1.78 17.01
CA PRO A 98 -8.76 -1.81 15.94
C PRO A 98 -7.73 -2.92 16.15
N LEU A 99 -7.35 -3.58 15.07
CA LEU A 99 -6.25 -4.53 15.06
C LEU A 99 -4.92 -3.86 15.44
N LEU A 100 -4.71 -2.66 14.92
CA LEU A 100 -3.48 -1.90 15.06
C LEU A 100 -3.75 -0.50 15.62
N ALA A 101 -2.90 -0.03 16.55
CA ALA A 101 -2.86 1.35 16.99
C ALA A 101 -1.69 2.09 16.32
N PRO A 102 -1.93 3.25 15.70
CA PRO A 102 -0.86 4.02 15.10
C PRO A 102 0.03 4.69 16.16
N VAL A 103 1.33 4.61 15.96
CA VAL A 103 2.32 5.41 16.67
C VAL A 103 2.62 6.64 15.81
N LEU A 104 2.08 7.78 16.20
CA LEU A 104 2.12 9.01 15.41
C LEU A 104 3.30 9.90 15.79
N SER A 105 3.81 10.66 14.80
CA SER A 105 4.83 11.68 15.02
C SER A 105 4.23 12.98 15.61
N ALA A 106 5.08 13.95 15.91
CA ALA A 106 4.66 15.29 16.34
C ALA A 106 4.05 16.13 15.20
N THR A 107 4.22 15.71 13.96
CA THR A 107 3.64 16.34 12.76
C THR A 107 2.47 15.54 12.24
N LYS A 108 1.60 16.19 11.45
CA LYS A 108 0.49 15.53 10.77
C LYS A 108 0.52 15.83 9.28
N PRO A 109 0.05 14.90 8.42
CA PRO A 109 -0.05 15.13 7.00
C PRO A 109 -1.15 16.16 6.69
N ARG A 110 -1.02 16.86 5.55
CA ARG A 110 -2.09 17.67 4.97
C ARG A 110 -3.04 16.82 4.13
N ASN A 111 -2.48 15.77 3.53
CA ASN A 111 -3.17 14.88 2.61
C ASN A 111 -2.96 13.44 3.00
N GLY A 112 -3.86 12.57 2.61
CA GLY A 112 -3.71 11.13 2.69
C GLY A 112 -4.52 10.47 1.60
N TYR A 113 -4.00 9.40 1.03
CA TYR A 113 -4.69 8.66 -0.01
C TYR A 113 -4.39 7.16 0.13
N PHE A 114 -5.44 6.34 0.03
CA PHE A 114 -5.31 4.92 -0.13
C PHE A 114 -5.69 4.55 -1.57
N LEU A 115 -4.75 4.01 -2.31
CA LEU A 115 -4.92 3.65 -3.71
C LEU A 115 -4.77 2.14 -3.87
N ARG A 116 -5.87 1.50 -4.28
CA ARG A 116 -5.94 0.07 -4.61
C ARG A 116 -6.13 -0.07 -6.11
N ALA A 117 -5.33 -0.92 -6.76
CA ALA A 117 -5.47 -1.14 -8.19
C ALA A 117 -6.86 -1.67 -8.54
N GLU A 118 -7.42 -2.57 -7.72
CA GLU A 118 -8.73 -3.17 -7.92
C GLU A 118 -9.88 -2.16 -7.90
N SER A 119 -9.84 -1.17 -7.01
CA SER A 119 -10.91 -0.18 -6.86
C SER A 119 -10.65 1.12 -7.63
N PHE A 120 -9.50 1.23 -8.29
CA PHE A 120 -9.12 2.41 -9.05
C PHE A 120 -10.15 2.79 -10.14
N PHE A 121 -10.73 1.79 -10.79
CA PHE A 121 -11.78 2.00 -11.79
C PHE A 121 -12.98 2.75 -11.25
N ASN A 122 -13.48 2.31 -10.09
CA ASN A 122 -14.64 2.93 -9.47
C ASN A 122 -14.36 4.39 -9.11
N ILE A 123 -13.12 4.67 -8.70
CA ILE A 123 -12.65 6.02 -8.38
C ILE A 123 -12.60 6.86 -9.66
N ALA A 124 -12.02 6.34 -10.74
CA ALA A 124 -11.93 7.05 -12.01
C ALA A 124 -13.31 7.35 -12.60
N GLU A 125 -14.23 6.39 -12.58
CA GLU A 125 -15.60 6.57 -13.01
C GLU A 125 -16.34 7.64 -12.18
N PHE A 126 -16.16 7.62 -10.86
CA PHE A 126 -16.75 8.62 -9.97
C PHE A 126 -16.19 10.02 -10.23
N VAL A 127 -14.88 10.17 -10.38
CA VAL A 127 -14.23 11.46 -10.70
C VAL A 127 -14.76 12.03 -12.02
N ASP A 128 -14.92 11.18 -13.05
CA ASP A 128 -15.36 11.58 -14.38
C ASP A 128 -16.90 11.72 -14.49
N SER A 129 -17.68 11.30 -13.50
CA SER A 129 -19.15 11.28 -13.54
C SER A 129 -19.77 12.68 -13.60
N GLY A 130 -19.03 13.70 -13.19
CA GLY A 130 -19.58 15.07 -13.03
C GLY A 130 -20.63 15.17 -11.93
N ASP A 131 -20.73 14.18 -11.03
CA ASP A 131 -21.59 14.25 -9.85
C ASP A 131 -21.16 15.43 -8.97
N ARG A 132 -22.13 16.08 -8.33
CA ARG A 132 -21.87 17.23 -7.43
C ARG A 132 -20.98 16.90 -6.22
N PHE A 133 -20.82 15.62 -5.91
CA PHE A 133 -19.93 15.11 -4.86
C PHE A 133 -18.63 14.56 -5.40
N ALA A 134 -18.47 14.45 -6.74
CA ALA A 134 -17.22 14.05 -7.34
C ALA A 134 -16.14 15.10 -7.08
N PRO A 135 -14.89 14.68 -6.84
CA PRO A 135 -13.77 15.61 -6.74
C PRO A 135 -13.59 16.40 -8.05
N ASP A 136 -13.02 17.58 -7.96
CA ASP A 136 -12.68 18.38 -9.15
C ASP A 136 -11.67 17.61 -10.02
N LEU A 137 -12.01 17.42 -11.29
CA LEU A 137 -11.17 16.72 -12.27
C LEU A 137 -9.77 17.34 -12.37
N SER A 138 -9.61 18.64 -12.15
CA SER A 138 -8.32 19.32 -12.14
C SER A 138 -7.33 18.76 -11.11
N LEU A 139 -7.83 18.11 -10.05
CA LEU A 139 -7.02 17.44 -9.04
C LEU A 139 -6.40 16.12 -9.54
N TYR A 140 -6.85 15.63 -10.69
CA TYR A 140 -6.41 14.36 -11.30
C TYR A 140 -5.76 14.56 -12.68
N GLY A 141 -5.64 15.81 -13.11
CA GLY A 141 -5.17 16.20 -14.44
C GLY A 141 -6.33 16.76 -15.27
N GLU A 142 -6.02 17.51 -16.31
CA GLU A 142 -7.06 18.18 -17.13
C GLU A 142 -7.77 17.24 -18.12
N VAL A 143 -7.27 16.00 -18.27
CA VAL A 143 -7.81 15.00 -19.17
C VAL A 143 -8.68 14.01 -18.36
N PRO A 144 -9.93 13.74 -18.78
CA PRO A 144 -10.78 12.75 -18.13
C PRO A 144 -10.07 11.40 -17.98
N LEU A 145 -10.19 10.78 -16.81
CA LEU A 145 -9.47 9.55 -16.50
C LEU A 145 -9.89 8.39 -17.41
N HIS A 146 -11.17 8.29 -17.77
CA HIS A 146 -11.69 7.27 -18.68
C HIS A 146 -11.25 7.46 -20.15
N ALA A 147 -10.76 8.65 -20.52
CA ALA A 147 -10.21 8.91 -21.86
C ALA A 147 -8.75 8.46 -22.02
N GLN A 148 -8.15 7.96 -20.96
CA GLN A 148 -6.78 7.48 -20.89
C GLN A 148 -6.75 5.95 -20.74
N SER A 149 -5.62 5.30 -21.06
CA SER A 149 -5.43 3.91 -20.66
C SER A 149 -5.37 3.79 -19.13
N HIS A 150 -5.66 2.59 -18.60
CA HIS A 150 -5.64 2.32 -17.16
C HIS A 150 -4.35 2.77 -16.48
N GLY A 151 -3.22 2.45 -17.08
CA GLY A 151 -1.92 2.82 -16.54
C GLY A 151 -1.67 4.33 -16.60
N GLU A 152 -2.12 5.01 -17.66
CA GLU A 152 -2.00 6.47 -17.78
C GLU A 152 -2.87 7.19 -16.75
N SER A 153 -4.13 6.76 -16.58
CA SER A 153 -5.03 7.32 -15.57
C SER A 153 -4.49 7.13 -14.15
N PHE A 154 -3.95 5.93 -13.86
CA PHE A 154 -3.34 5.64 -12.57
C PHE A 154 -2.14 6.56 -12.30
N LEU A 155 -1.26 6.72 -13.28
CA LEU A 155 -0.09 7.60 -13.17
C LEU A 155 -0.48 9.07 -13.10
N ALA A 156 -1.52 9.51 -13.82
CA ALA A 156 -2.05 10.85 -13.74
C ALA A 156 -2.57 11.17 -12.32
N LEU A 157 -3.35 10.24 -11.73
CA LEU A 157 -3.76 10.35 -10.33
C LEU A 157 -2.56 10.44 -9.41
N ALA A 158 -1.61 9.51 -9.51
CA ALA A 158 -0.42 9.49 -8.66
C ALA A 158 0.40 10.80 -8.78
N ALA A 159 0.62 11.30 -10.00
CA ALA A 159 1.40 12.50 -10.24
C ALA A 159 0.75 13.77 -9.70
N ASN A 160 -0.59 13.84 -9.70
CA ASN A 160 -1.33 15.02 -9.26
C ASN A 160 -1.70 14.98 -7.76
N ARG A 161 -1.85 13.77 -7.19
CA ARG A 161 -2.30 13.60 -5.79
C ARG A 161 -1.16 13.38 -4.79
N PHE A 162 -0.01 12.84 -5.21
CA PHE A 162 1.09 12.56 -4.28
C PHE A 162 1.95 13.81 -4.07
N GLY A 163 1.54 14.63 -3.13
CA GLY A 163 2.26 15.85 -2.73
C GLY A 163 3.22 15.61 -1.54
N ALA A 164 4.01 16.63 -1.22
CA ALA A 164 5.06 16.60 -0.20
C ALA A 164 4.58 16.31 1.22
N ASP A 165 3.39 16.79 1.58
CA ASP A 165 2.87 16.76 2.96
C ASP A 165 1.80 15.67 3.14
N GLY A 166 1.97 14.50 2.49
CA GLY A 166 0.97 13.45 2.47
C GLY A 166 1.44 12.09 2.99
N VAL A 167 0.48 11.27 3.40
CA VAL A 167 0.66 9.84 3.67
C VAL A 167 -0.12 9.02 2.64
N TYR A 168 0.55 8.10 1.98
CA TYR A 168 0.03 7.37 0.84
C TYR A 168 0.18 5.87 1.04
N LEU A 169 -0.93 5.15 0.90
CA LEU A 169 -0.98 3.71 0.93
C LEU A 169 -1.28 3.21 -0.48
N LEU A 170 -0.47 2.28 -0.99
CA LEU A 170 -0.66 1.71 -2.31
C LEU A 170 -0.76 0.18 -2.19
N ASP A 171 -1.85 -0.39 -2.73
CA ASP A 171 -2.10 -1.83 -2.72
C ASP A 171 -2.03 -2.36 -4.16
N GLU A 172 -1.01 -3.17 -4.42
CA GLU A 172 -0.71 -3.81 -5.71
C GLU A 172 -0.80 -2.86 -6.92
N PRO A 173 -0.13 -1.68 -6.87
CA PRO A 173 -0.24 -0.70 -7.94
C PRO A 173 0.25 -1.23 -9.30
N GLU A 174 1.09 -2.26 -9.31
CA GLU A 174 1.56 -2.95 -10.52
C GLU A 174 0.43 -3.61 -11.32
N ALA A 175 -0.67 -3.99 -10.71
CA ALA A 175 -1.80 -4.61 -11.42
C ALA A 175 -2.44 -3.66 -12.46
N ALA A 176 -2.30 -2.35 -12.27
CA ALA A 176 -2.76 -1.33 -13.22
C ALA A 176 -1.65 -0.87 -14.19
N LEU A 177 -0.40 -1.33 -14.04
CA LEU A 177 0.76 -0.71 -14.69
C LEU A 177 1.53 -1.67 -15.60
N SER A 178 2.03 -1.14 -16.70
CA SER A 178 3.10 -1.78 -17.47
C SER A 178 4.45 -1.65 -16.73
N VAL A 179 5.48 -2.36 -17.21
CA VAL A 179 6.87 -2.23 -16.70
C VAL A 179 7.32 -0.77 -16.70
N THR A 180 7.10 -0.05 -17.80
CA THR A 180 7.42 1.38 -17.90
C THR A 180 6.58 2.25 -16.97
N GLY A 181 5.31 1.88 -16.76
CA GLY A 181 4.42 2.51 -15.80
C GLY A 181 4.91 2.34 -14.36
N ALA A 182 5.36 1.15 -13.99
CA ALA A 182 5.93 0.89 -12.66
C ALA A 182 7.20 1.73 -12.40
N LEU A 183 8.08 1.87 -13.41
CA LEU A 183 9.25 2.76 -13.32
C LEU A 183 8.85 4.24 -13.17
N ALA A 184 7.81 4.68 -13.90
CA ALA A 184 7.28 6.03 -13.77
C ALA A 184 6.69 6.28 -12.38
N LEU A 185 5.95 5.30 -11.81
CA LEU A 185 5.44 5.38 -10.45
C LEU A 185 6.57 5.50 -9.42
N LEU A 186 7.65 4.71 -9.55
CA LEU A 186 8.84 4.84 -8.69
C LEU A 186 9.43 6.28 -8.72
N ALA A 187 9.45 6.90 -9.89
CA ALA A 187 9.92 8.27 -10.01
C ALA A 187 8.99 9.28 -9.31
N VAL A 188 7.68 9.06 -9.35
CA VAL A 188 6.68 9.87 -8.62
C VAL A 188 6.87 9.70 -7.12
N VAL A 189 6.87 8.46 -6.63
CA VAL A 189 7.06 8.10 -5.22
C VAL A 189 8.37 8.69 -4.68
N GLY A 190 9.48 8.50 -5.43
CA GLY A 190 10.80 8.99 -5.01
C GLY A 190 10.87 10.51 -4.91
N ARG A 191 10.22 11.25 -5.81
CA ARG A 191 10.15 12.72 -5.72
C ARG A 191 9.32 13.18 -4.53
N ALA A 192 8.14 12.62 -4.35
CA ALA A 192 7.25 13.00 -3.25
C ALA A 192 7.87 12.65 -1.89
N ALA A 193 8.48 11.47 -1.76
CA ALA A 193 9.18 11.04 -0.53
C ALA A 193 10.35 11.97 -0.17
N LYS A 194 11.16 12.37 -1.15
CA LYS A 194 12.23 13.38 -0.94
C LYS A 194 11.71 14.73 -0.49
N SER A 195 10.46 15.05 -0.84
CA SER A 195 9.81 16.31 -0.43
C SER A 195 9.05 16.21 0.88
N GLY A 196 9.06 15.04 1.55
CA GLY A 196 8.46 14.87 2.88
C GLY A 196 7.20 14.01 2.92
N ALA A 197 6.77 13.43 1.81
CA ALA A 197 5.70 12.43 1.78
C ALA A 197 6.13 11.11 2.45
N GLN A 198 5.15 10.37 2.92
CA GLN A 198 5.34 9.02 3.45
C GLN A 198 4.51 8.01 2.68
N PHE A 199 5.13 6.88 2.31
CA PHE A 199 4.50 5.80 1.56
C PHE A 199 4.57 4.48 2.32
N VAL A 200 3.48 3.72 2.25
CA VAL A 200 3.46 2.28 2.55
C VAL A 200 2.87 1.57 1.34
N ILE A 201 3.63 0.65 0.74
CA ILE A 201 3.27 0.03 -0.54
C ILE A 201 3.29 -1.49 -0.37
N ALA A 202 2.15 -2.14 -0.57
CA ALA A 202 2.06 -3.59 -0.70
C ALA A 202 2.28 -3.95 -2.17
N THR A 203 3.27 -4.78 -2.47
CA THR A 203 3.64 -5.13 -3.84
C THR A 203 4.39 -6.46 -3.90
N HIS A 204 4.22 -7.19 -5.00
CA HIS A 204 5.05 -8.33 -5.39
C HIS A 204 5.95 -8.02 -6.59
N SER A 205 5.89 -6.79 -7.12
CA SER A 205 6.66 -6.37 -8.29
C SER A 205 8.13 -6.15 -7.96
N PRO A 206 9.08 -6.92 -8.54
CA PRO A 206 10.51 -6.68 -8.36
C PRO A 206 10.95 -5.26 -8.75
N ILE A 207 10.19 -4.60 -9.62
CA ILE A 207 10.46 -3.21 -10.02
C ILE A 207 10.13 -2.26 -8.87
N LEU A 208 8.95 -2.38 -8.27
CA LEU A 208 8.52 -1.51 -7.18
C LEU A 208 9.29 -1.78 -5.90
N LEU A 209 9.67 -3.05 -5.66
CA LEU A 209 10.54 -3.44 -4.54
C LEU A 209 11.94 -2.81 -4.60
N ALA A 210 12.37 -2.32 -5.77
CA ALA A 210 13.63 -1.59 -5.94
C ALA A 210 13.56 -0.10 -5.52
N ALA A 211 12.49 0.35 -4.84
CA ALA A 211 12.35 1.75 -4.43
C ALA A 211 13.56 2.21 -3.57
N PRO A 212 14.21 3.34 -3.95
CA PRO A 212 15.43 3.77 -3.26
C PRO A 212 15.20 4.08 -1.78
N ALA A 213 16.10 3.63 -0.91
CA ALA A 213 16.06 3.87 0.53
C ALA A 213 14.77 3.41 1.22
N ALA A 214 14.04 2.50 0.62
CA ALA A 214 12.86 1.88 1.23
C ALA A 214 13.27 0.89 2.33
N ARG A 215 12.44 0.78 3.35
CA ARG A 215 12.46 -0.38 4.25
C ARG A 215 11.53 -1.43 3.67
N ILE A 216 12.02 -2.66 3.53
CA ILE A 216 11.23 -3.77 3.01
C ILE A 216 10.93 -4.73 4.17
N TYR A 217 9.68 -5.07 4.30
CA TYR A 217 9.20 -6.18 5.10
C TYR A 217 8.76 -7.30 4.16
N GLU A 218 9.36 -8.46 4.27
CA GLU A 218 8.93 -9.68 3.58
C GLU A 218 7.97 -10.45 4.50
N LEU A 219 6.83 -10.79 3.94
CA LEU A 219 5.77 -11.55 4.59
C LEU A 219 5.71 -12.93 3.98
N ASP A 220 5.93 -13.94 4.80
CA ASP A 220 5.95 -15.35 4.43
C ASP A 220 5.26 -16.24 5.47
N GLU A 221 5.46 -17.55 5.36
CA GLU A 221 4.91 -18.55 6.29
C GLU A 221 5.53 -18.43 7.69
N ASP A 222 6.75 -17.92 7.79
CA ASP A 222 7.46 -17.73 9.05
C ASP A 222 7.09 -16.40 9.75
N GLY A 223 6.37 -15.52 9.06
CA GLY A 223 5.86 -14.28 9.62
C GLY A 223 6.22 -13.02 8.83
N ILE A 224 6.75 -12.00 9.51
CA ILE A 224 7.15 -10.73 8.91
C ILE A 224 8.59 -10.38 9.31
N ASN A 225 9.44 -10.21 8.31
CA ASN A 225 10.87 -9.97 8.51
C ASN A 225 11.36 -8.76 7.70
N ILE A 226 12.38 -8.06 8.17
CA ILE A 226 13.06 -7.05 7.37
C ILE A 226 13.99 -7.79 6.41
N ALA A 227 13.91 -7.46 5.12
CA ALA A 227 14.71 -8.07 4.08
C ALA A 227 15.42 -7.04 3.20
N ASP A 228 16.57 -7.41 2.66
CA ASP A 228 17.25 -6.66 1.62
C ASP A 228 16.68 -7.03 0.24
N TYR A 229 16.67 -6.08 -0.69
CA TYR A 229 16.11 -6.25 -2.03
C TYR A 229 16.59 -7.50 -2.76
N ASP A 230 17.91 -7.78 -2.69
CA ASP A 230 18.53 -8.90 -3.40
C ASP A 230 18.19 -10.26 -2.79
N ASP A 231 17.73 -10.30 -1.55
CA ASP A 231 17.36 -11.52 -0.83
C ASP A 231 15.89 -11.90 -0.99
N LEU A 232 15.05 -10.97 -1.46
CA LEU A 232 13.62 -11.21 -1.66
C LEU A 232 13.37 -12.37 -2.63
N GLN A 233 12.45 -13.26 -2.24
CA GLN A 233 12.09 -14.43 -3.05
C GLN A 233 11.64 -14.03 -4.46
N ALA A 234 10.74 -13.06 -4.59
CA ALA A 234 10.23 -12.58 -5.87
C ALA A 234 11.35 -12.05 -6.78
N VAL A 235 12.32 -11.32 -6.22
CA VAL A 235 13.46 -10.77 -6.97
C VAL A 235 14.41 -11.89 -7.43
N ARG A 236 14.74 -12.82 -6.55
CA ARG A 236 15.63 -13.95 -6.86
C ARG A 236 15.02 -14.87 -7.92
N LEU A 237 13.73 -15.18 -7.78
CA LEU A 237 13.01 -16.01 -8.75
C LEU A 237 12.95 -15.34 -10.13
N MET A 238 12.57 -14.07 -10.19
CA MET A 238 12.49 -13.32 -11.45
C MET A 238 13.86 -13.22 -12.13
N ARG A 239 14.93 -12.89 -11.41
CA ARG A 239 16.31 -12.87 -11.96
C ARG A 239 16.70 -14.23 -12.51
N GLY A 240 16.51 -15.28 -11.71
CA GLY A 240 16.87 -16.64 -12.14
C GLY A 240 16.11 -17.08 -13.39
N PHE A 241 14.82 -16.73 -13.48
CA PHE A 241 14.00 -17.01 -14.67
C PHE A 241 14.51 -16.24 -15.90
N LEU A 242 14.75 -14.94 -15.77
CA LEU A 242 15.21 -14.11 -16.90
C LEU A 242 16.60 -14.50 -17.39
N ASP A 243 17.48 -14.94 -16.48
CA ASP A 243 18.84 -15.41 -16.82
C ASP A 243 18.84 -16.77 -17.52
N ALA A 244 17.88 -17.66 -17.23
CA ALA A 244 17.84 -19.02 -17.77
C ALA A 244 16.41 -19.56 -17.95
N PRO A 245 15.55 -18.93 -18.79
CA PRO A 245 14.14 -19.27 -18.91
C PRO A 245 13.92 -20.76 -19.31
N ASP A 246 14.73 -21.28 -20.21
CA ASP A 246 14.62 -22.68 -20.67
C ASP A 246 14.82 -23.71 -19.55
N ARG A 247 15.62 -23.36 -18.53
CA ARG A 247 15.84 -24.25 -17.38
C ARG A 247 14.59 -24.36 -16.54
N TYR A 248 13.96 -23.22 -16.25
CA TYR A 248 12.71 -23.17 -15.47
C TYR A 248 11.56 -23.83 -16.21
N LEU A 249 11.42 -23.56 -17.51
CA LEU A 249 10.35 -24.16 -18.33
C LEU A 249 10.47 -25.67 -18.40
N ARG A 250 11.69 -26.24 -18.58
CA ARG A 250 11.87 -27.69 -18.55
C ARG A 250 11.46 -28.28 -17.21
N GLN A 251 11.89 -27.70 -16.09
CA GLN A 251 11.54 -28.21 -14.77
C GLN A 251 10.02 -28.23 -14.56
N ILE A 252 9.31 -27.17 -14.92
CA ILE A 252 7.85 -27.09 -14.79
C ILE A 252 7.14 -28.13 -15.67
N MET A 253 7.65 -28.39 -16.88
CA MET A 253 7.06 -29.37 -17.80
C MET A 253 7.34 -30.81 -17.34
N ASP A 254 8.55 -31.09 -16.85
CA ASP A 254 8.90 -32.42 -16.33
C ASP A 254 8.10 -32.76 -15.05
N ASP A 255 7.87 -31.79 -14.16
CA ASP A 255 7.06 -31.98 -12.96
C ASP A 255 5.58 -32.24 -13.31
N ALA A 256 5.05 -31.60 -14.38
CA ALA A 256 3.67 -31.80 -14.86
C ALA A 256 3.43 -33.20 -15.47
N GLU A 257 4.46 -33.79 -16.08
CA GLU A 257 4.36 -35.16 -16.64
C GLU A 257 4.52 -36.25 -15.56
N GLY A 258 5.09 -35.93 -14.40
CA GLY A 258 5.29 -36.87 -13.29
C GLY A 258 4.09 -37.08 -12.38
N ASP A 259 3.07 -36.22 -12.43
CA ASP A 259 1.91 -36.27 -11.53
C ASP A 259 0.70 -37.07 -12.14
N ASP A 260 0.83 -37.54 -13.39
CA ASP A 260 -0.16 -38.35 -14.11
C ASP A 260 0.10 -39.90 -14.04
N GLY A 261 0.93 -40.36 -13.08
CA GLY A 261 1.35 -41.76 -12.93
C GLY A 261 0.65 -42.51 -11.79
#